data_01f588aea5512cdb86a15a5578326154
#
_entry.id   01f588aea5512cdb86a15a5578326154
#
_cell.length_a   1.000
_cell.length_b   1.000
_cell.length_c   1.000
_cell.angle_alpha   90.00
_cell.angle_beta   90.00
_cell.angle_gamma   90.00
#
_symmetry.space_group_name_H-M   'P 1'
#
loop_
_entity.id
_entity.type
_entity.pdbx_description
1 polymer ?
#
loop_
_entity_poly.entity_id
_entity_poly.type
_entity_poly.pdbx_seq_one_letter_code
_entity_poly.pdbx_strand_id
1 'polypeptide(L)'
;YISALNYPNKDDELYKKFWPASVHLIGKDILRFHAIYWPAFLLAAKIAPPKKVYGHGWILSNEEKMSKSKGNILDPLEIIKQYGLDPLRYYLIKEVSFGNDGNISQERLEDCINSDLANNFGNLCQRVSAFVIKNCDSKVPEKIKFENDDIEILDKYSQNLNKLRSEIDLSLIHISEPTRLHG
;
A
#
# COMPACT_ATOMS: atom_id res chain seq x y z
N TYR A 1 -14.38 -16.91 12.01
CA TYR A 1 -14.60 -15.54 11.52
C TYR A 1 -16.03 -15.07 11.85
N ILE A 2 -17.06 -15.77 11.35
CA ILE A 2 -18.45 -15.32 11.50
C ILE A 2 -18.96 -15.38 12.95
N SER A 3 -18.44 -16.27 13.79
CA SER A 3 -18.79 -16.32 15.22
C SER A 3 -18.35 -15.06 15.97
N ALA A 4 -17.24 -14.43 15.55
CA ALA A 4 -16.81 -13.12 16.09
C ALA A 4 -17.75 -11.97 15.69
N LEU A 5 -18.65 -12.20 14.72
CA LEU A 5 -19.67 -11.26 14.25
C LEU A 5 -21.06 -11.62 14.81
N ASN A 6 -21.11 -12.32 15.93
CA ASN A 6 -22.31 -12.75 16.62
C ASN A 6 -23.22 -13.72 15.82
N TYR A 7 -22.67 -14.42 14.79
CA TYR A 7 -23.42 -15.47 14.14
C TYR A 7 -23.81 -16.57 15.18
N PRO A 8 -25.04 -17.13 15.17
CA PRO A 8 -26.01 -17.16 14.07
C PRO A 8 -27.00 -15.99 14.02
N ASN A 9 -26.88 -14.98 14.87
CA ASN A 9 -27.76 -13.81 14.80
C ASN A 9 -27.43 -12.97 13.54
N LYS A 10 -28.12 -13.26 12.44
CA LYS A 10 -27.94 -12.55 11.15
C LYS A 10 -28.46 -11.10 11.18
N ASP A 11 -29.22 -10.74 12.20
CA ASP A 11 -29.74 -9.38 12.37
C ASP A 11 -28.81 -8.48 13.15
N ASP A 12 -27.74 -9.02 13.73
CA ASP A 12 -26.70 -8.26 14.41
C ASP A 12 -26.03 -7.25 13.47
N GLU A 13 -25.80 -6.05 13.98
CA GLU A 13 -25.20 -4.96 13.20
C GLU A 13 -23.78 -5.27 12.73
N LEU A 14 -22.98 -5.97 13.55
CA LEU A 14 -21.62 -6.38 13.18
C LEU A 14 -21.67 -7.38 12.04
N TYR A 15 -22.59 -8.36 12.10
CA TYR A 15 -22.76 -9.33 11.02
C TYR A 15 -23.16 -8.64 9.71
N LYS A 16 -24.19 -7.79 9.74
CA LYS A 16 -24.66 -7.05 8.55
C LYS A 16 -23.58 -6.15 7.96
N LYS A 17 -22.76 -5.54 8.80
CA LYS A 17 -21.71 -4.61 8.37
C LYS A 17 -20.51 -5.32 7.76
N PHE A 18 -20.08 -6.45 8.31
CA PHE A 18 -18.82 -7.09 7.96
C PHE A 18 -18.96 -8.41 7.21
N TRP A 19 -20.18 -8.95 7.07
CA TRP A 19 -20.41 -10.17 6.34
C TRP A 19 -21.46 -10.00 5.22
N PRO A 20 -21.22 -10.53 3.98
CA PRO A 20 -20.00 -11.20 3.55
C PRO A 20 -18.80 -10.26 3.48
N ALA A 21 -17.64 -10.71 3.95
CA ALA A 21 -16.40 -9.94 3.93
C ALA A 21 -16.05 -9.49 2.50
N SER A 22 -15.64 -8.25 2.35
CA SER A 22 -15.21 -7.69 1.05
C SER A 22 -13.96 -8.38 0.53
N VAL A 23 -13.01 -8.67 1.43
CA VAL A 23 -11.81 -9.43 1.14
C VAL A 23 -11.32 -10.17 2.38
N HIS A 24 -10.88 -11.42 2.20
CA HIS A 24 -10.01 -12.11 3.14
C HIS A 24 -8.58 -11.98 2.66
N LEU A 25 -7.77 -11.17 3.34
CA LEU A 25 -6.36 -11.00 3.06
C LEU A 25 -5.57 -11.98 3.93
N ILE A 26 -4.85 -12.89 3.30
CA ILE A 26 -4.20 -14.03 3.97
C ILE A 26 -2.80 -14.31 3.38
N GLY A 27 -1.95 -14.99 4.14
CA GLY A 27 -0.70 -15.54 3.59
C GLY A 27 -0.98 -16.69 2.62
N LYS A 28 -0.13 -16.84 1.60
CA LYS A 28 -0.28 -17.90 0.58
C LYS A 28 -0.23 -19.32 1.13
N ASP A 29 0.39 -19.52 2.29
CA ASP A 29 0.50 -20.80 2.98
C ASP A 29 -0.84 -21.34 3.47
N ILE A 30 -1.80 -20.47 3.78
CA ILE A 30 -3.15 -20.84 4.21
C ILE A 30 -4.23 -20.63 3.15
N LEU A 31 -3.82 -20.39 1.90
CA LEU A 31 -4.73 -20.14 0.79
C LEU A 31 -5.72 -21.31 0.58
N ARG A 32 -5.26 -22.56 0.69
CA ARG A 32 -6.10 -23.74 0.51
C ARG A 32 -7.27 -23.77 1.49
N PHE A 33 -7.04 -23.37 2.74
CA PHE A 33 -8.07 -23.34 3.78
C PHE A 33 -9.12 -22.26 3.50
N HIS A 34 -8.71 -21.11 2.98
CA HIS A 34 -9.58 -19.94 2.79
C HIS A 34 -10.23 -19.86 1.40
N ALA A 35 -9.63 -20.50 0.38
CA ALA A 35 -10.16 -20.48 -0.98
C ALA A 35 -10.91 -21.75 -1.36
N ILE A 36 -10.71 -22.86 -0.62
CA ILE A 36 -11.37 -24.13 -0.92
C ILE A 36 -12.25 -24.58 0.26
N TYR A 37 -11.64 -24.86 1.42
CA TYR A 37 -12.39 -25.48 2.53
C TYR A 37 -13.38 -24.52 3.17
N TRP A 38 -12.98 -23.29 3.42
CA TRP A 38 -13.85 -22.30 4.04
C TRP A 38 -15.09 -21.97 3.20
N PRO A 39 -14.99 -21.66 1.90
CA PRO A 39 -16.16 -21.52 1.04
C PRO A 39 -17.04 -22.77 0.98
N ALA A 40 -16.45 -23.96 0.94
CA ALA A 40 -17.20 -25.20 0.95
C ALA A 40 -18.05 -25.35 2.23
N PHE A 41 -17.48 -25.07 3.40
CA PHE A 41 -18.21 -25.10 4.67
C PHE A 41 -19.33 -24.05 4.73
N LEU A 42 -19.06 -22.84 4.26
CA LEU A 42 -20.05 -21.78 4.21
C LEU A 42 -21.23 -22.15 3.30
N LEU A 43 -20.95 -22.67 2.11
CA LEU A 43 -21.98 -23.11 1.17
C LEU A 43 -22.81 -24.28 1.72
N ALA A 44 -22.17 -25.26 2.36
CA ALA A 44 -22.84 -26.34 3.04
C ALA A 44 -23.78 -25.85 4.16
N ALA A 45 -23.36 -24.80 4.88
CA ALA A 45 -24.16 -24.14 5.90
C ALA A 45 -25.18 -23.12 5.36
N LYS A 46 -25.28 -22.95 4.04
CA LYS A 46 -26.13 -21.95 3.36
C LYS A 46 -25.80 -20.51 3.79
N ILE A 47 -24.54 -20.24 3.96
CA ILE A 47 -23.98 -18.92 4.28
C ILE A 47 -23.23 -18.41 3.05
N ALA A 48 -23.41 -17.13 2.70
CA ALA A 48 -22.68 -16.52 1.60
C ALA A 48 -21.17 -16.55 1.85
N PRO A 49 -20.33 -16.94 0.88
CA PRO A 49 -18.88 -16.86 1.01
C PRO A 49 -18.39 -15.41 0.97
N PRO A 50 -17.13 -15.13 1.40
CA PRO A 50 -16.52 -13.82 1.21
C PRO A 50 -16.49 -13.44 -0.27
N LYS A 51 -16.55 -12.15 -0.57
CA LYS A 51 -16.55 -11.64 -1.96
C LYS A 51 -15.23 -11.90 -2.68
N LYS A 52 -14.12 -11.87 -1.96
CA LYS A 52 -12.77 -12.09 -2.49
C LYS A 52 -11.88 -12.74 -1.43
N VAL A 53 -11.04 -13.65 -1.85
CA VAL A 53 -9.90 -14.16 -1.06
C VAL A 53 -8.64 -13.76 -1.78
N TYR A 54 -7.71 -13.11 -1.08
CA TYR A 54 -6.45 -12.66 -1.61
C TYR A 54 -5.30 -13.24 -0.81
N GLY A 55 -4.45 -14.03 -1.48
CA GLY A 55 -3.24 -14.61 -0.90
C GLY A 55 -2.02 -13.76 -1.23
N HIS A 56 -1.37 -13.18 -0.21
CA HIS A 56 -0.12 -12.46 -0.38
C HIS A 56 1.08 -13.39 -0.21
N GLY A 57 2.22 -13.01 -0.81
CA GLY A 57 3.50 -13.71 -0.67
C GLY A 57 4.10 -13.60 0.73
N TRP A 58 5.20 -14.28 0.94
CA TRP A 58 5.96 -14.18 2.18
C TRP A 58 6.84 -12.93 2.18
N ILE A 59 7.07 -12.42 3.37
CA ILE A 59 8.13 -11.45 3.61
C ILE A 59 9.36 -12.24 4.04
N LEU A 60 10.41 -12.18 3.22
CA LEU A 60 11.68 -12.83 3.45
C LEU A 60 12.67 -11.81 4.04
N SER A 61 13.62 -12.28 4.81
CA SER A 61 14.77 -11.50 5.26
C SER A 61 16.03 -12.12 4.69
N ASN A 62 16.75 -11.37 3.84
CA ASN A 62 17.93 -11.86 3.13
C ASN A 62 17.68 -13.18 2.37
N GLU A 63 16.58 -13.20 1.60
CA GLU A 63 16.12 -14.36 0.80
C GLU A 63 15.70 -15.59 1.60
N GLU A 64 15.73 -15.50 2.92
CA GLU A 64 15.31 -16.57 3.80
C GLU A 64 13.99 -16.27 4.51
N LYS A 65 13.19 -17.31 4.75
CA LYS A 65 11.99 -17.18 5.56
C LYS A 65 12.37 -16.74 6.98
N MET A 66 11.73 -15.68 7.47
CA MET A 66 11.94 -15.21 8.83
C MET A 66 11.55 -16.29 9.85
N SER A 67 12.44 -16.55 10.80
CA SER A 67 12.14 -17.43 11.92
C SER A 67 12.82 -16.96 13.20
N LYS A 68 12.15 -17.17 14.34
CA LYS A 68 12.69 -16.81 15.66
C LYS A 68 13.98 -17.56 15.97
N SER A 69 14.09 -18.81 15.53
CA SER A 69 15.27 -19.64 15.75
C SER A 69 16.50 -19.19 14.99
N LYS A 70 16.31 -18.49 13.87
CA LYS A 70 17.41 -17.95 13.04
C LYS A 70 17.81 -16.53 13.45
N GLY A 71 17.02 -15.85 14.28
CA GLY A 71 17.30 -14.47 14.69
C GLY A 71 17.21 -13.43 13.54
N ASN A 72 16.59 -13.80 12.41
CA ASN A 72 16.49 -12.96 11.22
C ASN A 72 15.13 -12.23 11.11
N ILE A 73 14.43 -12.07 12.23
CA ILE A 73 13.15 -11.37 12.27
C ILE A 73 13.44 -9.88 12.35
N LEU A 74 12.89 -9.13 11.40
CA LEU A 74 12.81 -7.67 11.47
C LEU A 74 11.55 -7.30 12.24
N ASP A 75 11.72 -6.79 13.46
CA ASP A 75 10.59 -6.34 14.28
C ASP A 75 10.09 -4.99 13.74
N PRO A 76 8.86 -4.91 13.22
CA PRO A 76 8.32 -3.67 12.67
C PRO A 76 8.19 -2.57 13.73
N LEU A 77 8.03 -2.90 15.01
CA LEU A 77 7.93 -1.90 16.07
C LEU A 77 9.28 -1.23 16.34
N GLU A 78 10.37 -1.98 16.31
CA GLU A 78 11.71 -1.40 16.44
C GLU A 78 12.06 -0.54 15.21
N ILE A 79 11.72 -0.98 14.01
CA ILE A 79 11.89 -0.19 12.79
C ILE A 79 11.09 1.13 12.86
N ILE A 80 9.84 1.08 13.33
CA ILE A 80 9.00 2.27 13.49
C ILE A 80 9.60 3.24 14.49
N LYS A 81 10.15 2.76 15.60
CA LYS A 81 10.84 3.62 16.58
C LYS A 81 12.05 4.34 15.99
N GLN A 82 12.80 3.66 15.12
CA GLN A 82 14.04 4.19 14.55
C GLN A 82 13.79 5.11 13.36
N TYR A 83 12.92 4.74 12.44
CA TYR A 83 12.74 5.41 11.15
C TYR A 83 11.37 6.09 10.98
N GLY A 84 10.41 5.79 11.83
CA GLY A 84 9.02 6.23 11.71
C GLY A 84 8.13 5.26 10.93
N LEU A 85 6.82 5.47 11.03
CA LEU A 85 5.80 4.60 10.43
C LEU A 85 5.74 4.74 8.91
N ASP A 86 5.75 5.97 8.40
CA ASP A 86 5.53 6.23 6.97
C ASP A 86 6.67 5.72 6.08
N PRO A 87 7.97 5.86 6.45
CA PRO A 87 9.07 5.23 5.72
C PRO A 87 8.94 3.70 5.62
N LEU A 88 8.56 3.03 6.71
CA LEU A 88 8.35 1.58 6.68
C LEU A 88 7.19 1.20 5.75
N ARG A 89 6.06 1.91 5.81
CA ARG A 89 4.92 1.65 4.93
C ARG A 89 5.27 1.87 3.47
N TYR A 90 5.96 2.97 3.17
CA TYR A 90 6.43 3.26 1.81
C TYR A 90 7.35 2.15 1.28
N TYR A 91 8.34 1.75 2.08
CA TYR A 91 9.28 0.68 1.74
C TYR A 91 8.58 -0.64 1.43
N LEU A 92 7.66 -1.08 2.31
CA LEU A 92 6.93 -2.34 2.12
C LEU A 92 6.07 -2.33 0.85
N ILE A 93 5.43 -1.19 0.53
CA ILE A 93 4.63 -1.06 -0.70
C ILE A 93 5.51 -1.05 -1.95
N LYS A 94 6.68 -0.41 -1.88
CA LYS A 94 7.61 -0.30 -3.00
C LYS A 94 8.33 -1.62 -3.30
N GLU A 95 8.90 -2.25 -2.27
CA GLU A 95 9.79 -3.41 -2.44
C GLU A 95 9.06 -4.74 -2.56
N VAL A 96 7.86 -4.82 -1.98
CA VAL A 96 7.08 -6.05 -1.99
C VAL A 96 6.02 -5.99 -3.08
N SER A 97 6.31 -6.59 -4.22
CA SER A 97 5.32 -6.74 -5.29
C SER A 97 4.09 -7.48 -4.79
N PHE A 98 2.91 -6.89 -5.03
CA PHE A 98 1.66 -7.45 -4.55
C PHE A 98 1.43 -8.87 -5.10
N GLY A 99 1.29 -9.85 -4.19
CA GLY A 99 1.10 -11.27 -4.53
C GLY A 99 2.39 -12.09 -4.63
N ASN A 100 3.54 -11.46 -4.72
CA ASN A 100 4.83 -12.13 -4.74
C ASN A 100 5.49 -12.14 -3.36
N ASP A 101 6.55 -12.95 -3.23
CA ASP A 101 7.41 -12.89 -2.05
C ASP A 101 8.24 -11.61 -2.11
N GLY A 102 8.36 -10.93 -0.98
CA GLY A 102 9.18 -9.73 -0.84
C GLY A 102 10.40 -10.01 0.00
N ASN A 103 11.57 -9.59 -0.48
CA ASN A 103 12.81 -9.69 0.29
C ASN A 103 13.13 -8.32 0.92
N ILE A 104 13.09 -8.25 2.23
CA ILE A 104 13.34 -7.02 2.97
C ILE A 104 14.64 -7.11 3.79
N SER A 105 15.34 -5.99 3.90
CA SER A 105 16.48 -5.83 4.80
C SER A 105 16.54 -4.40 5.33
N GLN A 106 17.24 -4.22 6.44
CA GLN A 106 17.43 -2.89 7.01
C GLN A 106 18.22 -1.98 6.06
N GLU A 107 19.25 -2.49 5.41
CA GLU A 107 20.05 -1.77 4.43
C GLU A 107 19.20 -1.23 3.27
N ARG A 108 18.36 -2.08 2.68
CA ARG A 108 17.43 -1.66 1.61
C ARG A 108 16.40 -0.64 2.08
N LEU A 109 15.95 -0.74 3.33
CA LEU A 109 15.08 0.28 3.93
C LEU A 109 15.79 1.62 4.03
N GLU A 110 17.03 1.65 4.52
CA GLU A 110 17.83 2.86 4.63
C GLU A 110 18.12 3.48 3.27
N ASP A 111 18.47 2.66 2.28
CA ASP A 111 18.64 3.10 0.89
C ASP A 111 17.37 3.70 0.31
N CYS A 112 16.23 3.08 0.54
CA CYS A 112 14.94 3.58 0.09
C CYS A 112 14.58 4.93 0.74
N ILE A 113 14.82 5.07 2.05
CA ILE A 113 14.60 6.33 2.76
C ILE A 113 15.51 7.43 2.20
N ASN A 114 16.78 7.14 2.01
CA ASN A 114 17.74 8.11 1.54
C ASN A 114 17.52 8.50 0.08
N SER A 115 17.31 7.53 -0.80
CA SER A 115 17.14 7.79 -2.25
C SER A 115 15.78 8.40 -2.57
N ASP A 116 14.71 7.80 -2.12
CA ASP A 116 13.38 8.16 -2.58
C ASP A 116 12.76 9.28 -1.74
N LEU A 117 12.81 9.13 -0.40
CA LEU A 117 12.16 10.09 0.47
C LEU A 117 13.01 11.34 0.68
N ALA A 118 14.30 11.18 1.01
CA ALA A 118 15.17 12.33 1.25
C ALA A 118 15.66 12.98 -0.06
N ASN A 119 16.37 12.24 -0.92
CA ASN A 119 17.01 12.80 -2.09
C ASN A 119 16.06 13.09 -3.25
N ASN A 120 14.95 12.36 -3.38
CA ASN A 120 13.99 12.59 -4.44
C ASN A 120 12.85 13.51 -3.96
N PHE A 121 11.96 13.01 -3.12
CA PHE A 121 10.79 13.77 -2.66
C PHE A 121 11.17 14.95 -1.77
N GLY A 122 12.10 14.77 -0.83
CA GLY A 122 12.57 15.82 0.06
C GLY A 122 13.25 16.96 -0.70
N ASN A 123 14.09 16.66 -1.70
CA ASN A 123 14.70 17.68 -2.56
C ASN A 123 13.63 18.44 -3.38
N LEU A 124 12.60 17.78 -3.87
CA LEU A 124 11.50 18.47 -4.54
C LEU A 124 10.83 19.47 -3.60
N CYS A 125 10.44 19.03 -2.42
CA CYS A 125 9.86 19.91 -1.40
C CYS A 125 10.76 21.09 -1.05
N GLN A 126 12.06 20.82 -0.84
CA GLN A 126 13.04 21.85 -0.53
C GLN A 126 13.16 22.90 -1.66
N ARG A 127 13.25 22.46 -2.92
CA ARG A 127 13.36 23.36 -4.08
C ARG A 127 12.12 24.22 -4.23
N VAL A 128 10.92 23.64 -4.11
CA VAL A 128 9.67 24.39 -4.18
C VAL A 128 9.56 25.40 -3.04
N SER A 129 9.85 24.98 -1.81
CA SER A 129 9.81 25.86 -0.65
C SER A 129 10.84 27.00 -0.76
N ALA A 130 12.07 26.69 -1.18
CA ALA A 130 13.11 27.72 -1.39
C ALA A 130 12.72 28.71 -2.49
N PHE A 131 12.08 28.24 -3.57
CA PHE A 131 11.58 29.12 -4.61
C PHE A 131 10.50 30.09 -4.07
N VAL A 132 9.52 29.58 -3.31
CA VAL A 132 8.46 30.40 -2.72
C VAL A 132 9.02 31.41 -1.72
N ILE A 133 9.97 31.00 -0.87
CA ILE A 133 10.63 31.88 0.08
C ILE A 133 11.35 33.03 -0.65
N LYS A 134 12.10 32.69 -1.70
CA LYS A 134 12.94 33.67 -2.42
C LYS A 134 12.13 34.62 -3.33
N ASN A 135 11.06 34.13 -3.96
CA ASN A 135 10.40 34.85 -5.04
C ASN A 135 8.97 35.30 -4.72
N CYS A 136 8.39 34.81 -3.62
CA CYS A 136 6.99 35.07 -3.25
C CYS A 136 6.84 35.58 -1.82
N ASP A 137 7.82 36.29 -1.27
CA ASP A 137 7.82 36.83 0.10
C ASP A 137 7.45 35.80 1.17
N SER A 138 7.90 34.56 1.02
CA SER A 138 7.60 33.42 1.91
C SER A 138 6.11 33.07 2.02
N LYS A 139 5.28 33.49 1.07
CA LYS A 139 3.85 33.19 1.02
C LYS A 139 3.52 32.43 -0.25
N VAL A 140 2.64 31.45 -0.12
CA VAL A 140 2.07 30.79 -1.29
C VAL A 140 1.26 31.85 -2.06
N PRO A 141 1.53 32.08 -3.36
CA PRO A 141 0.79 33.06 -4.14
C PRO A 141 -0.71 32.80 -4.12
N GLU A 142 -1.50 33.86 -4.06
CA GLU A 142 -2.94 33.73 -4.22
C GLU A 142 -3.28 33.20 -5.61
N LYS A 143 -4.38 32.44 -5.69
CA LYS A 143 -4.85 31.88 -6.94
C LYS A 143 -5.27 33.00 -7.89
N ILE A 144 -4.45 33.23 -8.91
CA ILE A 144 -4.78 34.12 -10.03
C ILE A 144 -5.47 33.31 -11.15
N LYS A 145 -5.90 33.97 -12.19
CA LYS A 145 -6.43 33.31 -13.38
C LYS A 145 -5.32 32.50 -14.05
N PHE A 146 -5.53 31.19 -14.16
CA PHE A 146 -4.60 30.31 -14.86
C PHE A 146 -4.64 30.57 -16.37
N GLU A 147 -3.48 30.49 -17.00
CA GLU A 147 -3.34 30.45 -18.44
C GLU A 147 -3.67 29.05 -18.98
N ASN A 148 -3.82 28.93 -20.30
CA ASN A 148 -4.19 27.63 -20.90
C ASN A 148 -3.16 26.53 -20.63
N ASP A 149 -1.88 26.88 -20.63
CA ASP A 149 -0.78 25.94 -20.35
C ASP A 149 -0.82 25.44 -18.91
N ASP A 150 -1.15 26.31 -17.95
CA ASP A 150 -1.33 25.92 -16.55
C ASP A 150 -2.51 24.95 -16.39
N ILE A 151 -3.61 25.21 -17.08
CA ILE A 151 -4.81 24.37 -17.07
C ILE A 151 -4.47 23.00 -17.66
N GLU A 152 -3.74 22.94 -18.77
CA GLU A 152 -3.33 21.67 -19.39
C GLU A 152 -2.46 20.83 -18.45
N ILE A 153 -1.51 21.44 -17.73
CA ILE A 153 -0.65 20.76 -16.75
C ILE A 153 -1.51 20.19 -15.60
N LEU A 154 -2.41 21.00 -15.05
CA LEU A 154 -3.27 20.59 -13.94
C LEU A 154 -4.24 19.46 -14.34
N ASP A 155 -4.79 19.53 -15.56
CA ASP A 155 -5.66 18.49 -16.10
C ASP A 155 -4.90 17.17 -16.32
N LYS A 156 -3.71 17.22 -16.91
CA LYS A 156 -2.83 16.04 -17.03
C LYS A 156 -2.52 15.41 -15.67
N TYR A 157 -2.21 16.24 -14.68
CA TYR A 157 -1.94 15.76 -13.33
C TYR A 157 -3.17 15.10 -12.70
N SER A 158 -4.33 15.71 -12.84
CA SER A 158 -5.59 15.17 -12.33
C SER A 158 -5.96 13.84 -13.00
N GLN A 159 -5.79 13.74 -14.32
CA GLN A 159 -6.03 12.51 -15.08
C GLN A 159 -5.08 11.40 -14.66
N ASN A 160 -3.79 11.70 -14.50
CA ASN A 160 -2.79 10.74 -14.02
C ASN A 160 -3.10 10.25 -12.59
N LEU A 161 -3.57 11.12 -11.71
CA LEU A 161 -3.97 10.73 -10.36
C LEU A 161 -5.17 9.75 -10.37
N ASN A 162 -6.16 10.00 -11.22
CA ASN A 162 -7.31 9.12 -11.36
C ASN A 162 -6.92 7.76 -11.96
N LYS A 163 -6.02 7.78 -12.97
CA LYS A 163 -5.45 6.57 -13.56
C LYS A 163 -4.69 5.76 -12.51
N LEU A 164 -3.82 6.39 -11.74
CA LEU A 164 -3.05 5.76 -10.68
C LEU A 164 -3.97 5.10 -9.62
N ARG A 165 -5.03 5.79 -9.19
CA ARG A 165 -6.02 5.22 -8.26
C ARG A 165 -6.67 3.97 -8.83
N SER A 166 -7.11 4.00 -10.10
CA SER A 166 -7.69 2.84 -10.76
C SER A 166 -6.71 1.67 -10.88
N GLU A 167 -5.44 1.94 -11.18
CA GLU A 167 -4.39 0.92 -11.27
C GLU A 167 -4.09 0.29 -9.89
N ILE A 168 -4.09 1.10 -8.84
CA ILE A 168 -3.96 0.60 -7.45
C ILE A 168 -5.13 -0.32 -7.10
N ASP A 169 -6.37 0.08 -7.42
CA ASP A 169 -7.57 -0.73 -7.17
C ASP A 169 -7.55 -2.06 -7.93
N LEU A 170 -6.96 -2.08 -9.11
CA LEU A 170 -6.75 -3.28 -9.92
C LEU A 170 -5.50 -4.08 -9.52
N SER A 171 -4.75 -3.63 -8.53
CA SER A 171 -3.47 -4.22 -8.11
C SER A 171 -2.40 -4.21 -9.21
N LEU A 172 -2.44 -3.23 -10.12
CA LEU A 172 -1.52 -3.06 -11.24
C LEU A 172 -0.39 -2.06 -10.93
N ILE A 173 -0.03 -1.89 -9.65
CA ILE A 173 0.95 -0.90 -9.17
C ILE A 173 2.28 -0.95 -9.93
N HIS A 174 2.69 -2.14 -10.40
CA HIS A 174 3.95 -2.32 -11.11
C HIS A 174 3.91 -1.97 -12.61
N ILE A 175 2.74 -1.65 -13.15
CA ILE A 175 2.57 -1.27 -14.56
C ILE A 175 2.62 0.25 -14.72
N SER A 176 2.41 0.99 -13.63
CA SER A 176 2.42 2.45 -13.59
C SER A 176 3.80 3.04 -13.27
N GLU A 177 4.89 2.42 -13.71
CA GLU A 177 6.17 3.12 -13.70
C GLU A 177 6.00 4.43 -14.48
N PRO A 178 6.31 5.59 -13.87
CA PRO A 178 6.29 6.83 -14.63
C PRO A 178 7.29 6.68 -15.76
N THR A 179 6.80 6.65 -16.99
CA THR A 179 7.65 6.80 -18.15
C THR A 179 8.53 8.02 -17.88
N ARG A 180 9.81 7.79 -17.64
CA ARG A 180 10.79 8.87 -17.61
C ARG A 180 10.59 9.64 -18.90
N LEU A 181 10.09 10.85 -18.79
CA LEU A 181 10.14 11.80 -19.87
C LEU A 181 11.62 12.02 -20.15
N HIS A 182 12.14 11.31 -21.14
CA HIS A 182 13.40 11.62 -21.76
C HIS A 182 13.16 12.93 -22.54
N GLY A 183 13.51 14.04 -21.89
CA GLY A 183 13.72 15.33 -22.50
C GLY A 183 15.18 15.66 -22.40
#